data_5fb5df72bdaac1e1ca056d23e1b11f90
#
_entry.id   5fb5df72bdaac1e1ca056d23e1b11f90
#
_cell.length_a   1.000
_cell.length_b   1.000
_cell.length_c   1.000
_cell.angle_alpha   90.00
_cell.angle_beta   90.00
_cell.angle_gamma   90.00
#
_symmetry.space_group_name_H-M   'P 1'
#
loop_
_entity.id
_entity.type
_entity.pdbx_description
1 polymer ?
#
loop_
_entity_poly.entity_id
_entity_poly.type
_entity_poly.pdbx_seq_one_letter_code
_entity_poly.pdbx_strand_id
1 'polypeptide(L)'
;PLFSCGSMGAKLGASAAVGFSRNVRRNVFAAIQNFSFANTDTFGTASLVTRLTTDVTNAQNVYMMIVRICFRAPFMLILGTTAAFFINARLTLIFLCAVPILALTIFVIARTAHPRFEAMLVKYDTMNRTVQESLRALRLVKSFVRGDFENEKFKKAADAVRKAQLSAESVVIFLMPIMQLVVYSSIIASLWFGGRMVVFGSMKAGELVSFLSYVWQILMALMIIGMVFIGIVLARASVKRILEVLNTKTSLTECKDALTEIKDGSVEFEN
;
A
#
# COMPACT_ATOMS: atom_id res chain seq x y z
N PRO A 1 -3.94 -32.93 2.01
CA PRO A 1 -4.60 -32.11 0.98
C PRO A 1 -4.50 -30.60 1.26
N LEU A 2 -4.74 -30.12 2.50
CA LEU A 2 -4.71 -28.69 2.85
C LEU A 2 -3.32 -28.05 2.70
N PHE A 3 -2.26 -28.77 3.08
CA PHE A 3 -0.88 -28.29 2.94
C PHE A 3 -0.47 -28.14 1.47
N SER A 4 -0.82 -29.12 0.63
CA SER A 4 -0.53 -29.09 -0.81
C SER A 4 -1.28 -27.97 -1.54
N CYS A 5 -2.56 -27.75 -1.20
CA CYS A 5 -3.33 -26.61 -1.76
C CYS A 5 -2.74 -25.25 -1.34
N GLY A 6 -2.31 -25.11 -0.09
CA GLY A 6 -1.68 -23.89 0.40
C GLY A 6 -0.34 -23.57 -0.27
N SER A 7 0.53 -24.59 -0.41
CA SER A 7 1.83 -24.44 -1.07
C SER A 7 1.70 -24.17 -2.59
N MET A 8 0.74 -24.85 -3.24
CA MET A 8 0.46 -24.66 -4.65
C MET A 8 -0.12 -23.25 -4.93
N GLY A 9 -1.05 -22.77 -4.10
CA GLY A 9 -1.58 -21.41 -4.17
C GLY A 9 -0.50 -20.34 -3.95
N ALA A 10 0.45 -20.58 -3.02
CA ALA A 10 1.57 -19.69 -2.81
C ALA A 10 2.51 -19.63 -4.03
N LYS A 11 2.83 -20.78 -4.61
CA LYS A 11 3.69 -20.90 -5.80
C LYS A 11 3.05 -20.23 -7.02
N LEU A 12 1.78 -20.52 -7.29
CA LEU A 12 1.05 -19.93 -8.42
C LEU A 12 0.90 -18.41 -8.25
N GLY A 13 0.58 -17.92 -7.05
CA GLY A 13 0.49 -16.50 -6.76
C GLY A 13 1.81 -15.76 -6.93
N ALA A 14 2.92 -16.36 -6.48
CA ALA A 14 4.25 -15.81 -6.69
C ALA A 14 4.63 -15.77 -8.18
N SER A 15 4.39 -16.89 -8.91
CA SER A 15 4.64 -16.97 -10.35
C SER A 15 3.83 -15.93 -11.13
N ALA A 16 2.55 -15.76 -10.81
CA ALA A 16 1.69 -14.74 -11.41
C ALA A 16 2.19 -13.32 -11.15
N ALA A 17 2.63 -13.01 -9.91
CA ALA A 17 3.15 -11.70 -9.57
C ALA A 17 4.48 -11.37 -10.28
N VAL A 18 5.37 -12.34 -10.40
CA VAL A 18 6.63 -12.17 -11.15
C VAL A 18 6.34 -12.04 -12.65
N GLY A 19 5.41 -12.83 -13.19
CA GLY A 19 4.96 -12.70 -14.58
C GLY A 19 4.36 -11.35 -14.89
N PHE A 20 3.49 -10.84 -14.01
CA PHE A 20 2.96 -9.47 -14.08
C PHE A 20 4.06 -8.43 -14.12
N SER A 21 4.97 -8.47 -13.15
CA SER A 21 6.10 -7.53 -13.05
C SER A 21 7.01 -7.57 -14.29
N ARG A 22 7.31 -8.76 -14.82
CA ARG A 22 8.06 -8.93 -16.07
C ARG A 22 7.37 -8.22 -17.24
N ASN A 23 6.07 -8.42 -17.41
CA ASN A 23 5.31 -7.80 -18.48
C ASN A 23 5.23 -6.28 -18.34
N VAL A 24 5.00 -5.77 -17.12
CA VAL A 24 5.00 -4.34 -16.84
C VAL A 24 6.36 -3.71 -17.16
N ARG A 25 7.46 -4.31 -16.70
CA ARG A 25 8.82 -3.82 -17.01
C ARG A 25 9.08 -3.79 -18.50
N ARG A 26 8.71 -4.85 -19.23
CA ARG A 26 8.85 -4.91 -20.68
C ARG A 26 8.09 -3.78 -21.38
N ASN A 27 6.84 -3.56 -20.99
CA ASN A 27 6.00 -2.55 -21.61
C ASN A 27 6.48 -1.12 -21.27
N VAL A 28 6.86 -0.87 -20.02
CA VAL A 28 7.43 0.42 -19.60
C VAL A 28 8.74 0.69 -20.32
N PHE A 29 9.62 -0.33 -20.43
CA PHE A 29 10.88 -0.19 -21.16
C PHE A 29 10.65 0.09 -22.65
N ALA A 30 9.73 -0.62 -23.30
CA ALA A 30 9.36 -0.38 -24.69
C ALA A 30 8.77 1.04 -24.88
N ALA A 31 7.95 1.53 -23.95
CA ALA A 31 7.44 2.90 -24.00
C ALA A 31 8.56 3.94 -23.89
N ILE A 32 9.53 3.71 -22.99
CA ILE A 32 10.70 4.61 -22.81
C ILE A 32 11.57 4.63 -24.09
N GLN A 33 11.76 3.47 -24.74
CA GLN A 33 12.53 3.43 -26.00
C GLN A 33 11.89 4.24 -27.14
N ASN A 34 10.58 4.41 -27.10
CA ASN A 34 9.84 5.22 -28.08
C ASN A 34 9.73 6.70 -27.67
N PHE A 35 10.32 7.13 -26.55
CA PHE A 35 10.30 8.51 -26.12
C PHE A 35 11.23 9.38 -26.97
N SER A 36 10.80 10.61 -27.23
CA SER A 36 11.67 11.67 -27.73
C SER A 36 12.60 12.18 -26.63
N PHE A 37 13.65 12.91 -27.02
CA PHE A 37 14.53 13.57 -26.05
C PHE A 37 13.74 14.51 -25.12
N ALA A 38 12.76 15.25 -25.63
CA ALA A 38 11.91 16.12 -24.83
C ALA A 38 11.10 15.34 -23.78
N ASN A 39 10.57 14.16 -24.12
CA ASN A 39 9.91 13.29 -23.14
C ASN A 39 10.88 12.82 -22.06
N THR A 40 12.10 12.40 -22.46
CA THR A 40 13.12 11.93 -21.53
C THR A 40 13.58 13.04 -20.58
N ASP A 41 13.74 14.27 -21.06
CA ASP A 41 14.09 15.42 -20.25
C ASP A 41 12.98 15.79 -19.26
N THR A 42 11.71 15.67 -19.67
CA THR A 42 10.55 15.92 -18.79
C THR A 42 10.50 14.95 -17.60
N PHE A 43 10.75 13.67 -17.80
CA PHE A 43 10.74 12.68 -16.73
C PHE A 43 12.05 12.62 -15.93
N GLY A 44 13.17 12.88 -16.59
CA GLY A 44 14.52 12.66 -16.08
C GLY A 44 14.91 11.16 -15.99
N THR A 45 16.14 10.83 -16.35
CA THR A 45 16.64 9.44 -16.39
C THR A 45 16.56 8.73 -15.04
N ALA A 46 16.90 9.40 -13.95
CA ALA A 46 16.83 8.82 -12.60
C ALA A 46 15.39 8.44 -12.20
N SER A 47 14.39 9.27 -12.59
CA SER A 47 12.97 8.98 -12.35
C SER A 47 12.49 7.79 -13.17
N LEU A 48 12.88 7.68 -14.44
CA LEU A 48 12.54 6.55 -15.30
C LEU A 48 13.10 5.22 -14.76
N VAL A 49 14.35 5.22 -14.27
CA VAL A 49 14.95 4.07 -13.61
C VAL A 49 14.17 3.67 -12.35
N THR A 50 13.77 4.63 -11.52
CA THR A 50 12.96 4.37 -10.32
C THR A 50 11.61 3.75 -10.68
N ARG A 51 10.97 4.21 -11.75
CA ARG A 51 9.69 3.66 -12.25
C ARG A 51 9.85 2.21 -12.73
N LEU A 52 10.96 1.87 -13.42
CA LEU A 52 11.25 0.51 -13.88
C LEU A 52 11.63 -0.45 -12.75
N THR A 53 12.19 0.05 -11.66
CA THR A 53 12.69 -0.78 -10.53
C THR A 53 11.71 -0.76 -9.36
N THR A 54 11.74 0.31 -8.58
CA THR A 54 11.02 0.41 -7.30
C THR A 54 9.50 0.44 -7.50
N ASP A 55 8.99 1.23 -8.45
CA ASP A 55 7.55 1.35 -8.65
C ASP A 55 6.94 0.05 -9.17
N VAL A 56 7.63 -0.64 -10.12
CA VAL A 56 7.16 -1.95 -10.59
C VAL A 56 7.23 -2.99 -9.48
N THR A 57 8.25 -2.96 -8.61
CA THR A 57 8.34 -3.87 -7.47
C THR A 57 7.21 -3.61 -6.45
N ASN A 58 6.87 -2.36 -6.18
CA ASN A 58 5.73 -2.01 -5.33
C ASN A 58 4.42 -2.51 -5.93
N ALA A 59 4.20 -2.31 -7.23
CA ALA A 59 3.03 -2.81 -7.93
C ALA A 59 2.96 -4.35 -7.91
N GLN A 60 4.11 -5.05 -8.09
CA GLN A 60 4.21 -6.50 -7.98
C GLN A 60 3.81 -7.01 -6.60
N ASN A 61 4.30 -6.36 -5.53
CA ASN A 61 4.01 -6.77 -4.15
C ASN A 61 2.52 -6.65 -3.84
N VAL A 62 1.88 -5.57 -4.27
CA VAL A 62 0.44 -5.38 -4.09
C VAL A 62 -0.36 -6.34 -4.95
N TYR A 63 0.05 -6.59 -6.19
CA TYR A 63 -0.59 -7.59 -7.04
C TYR A 63 -0.54 -8.99 -6.39
N MET A 64 0.63 -9.39 -5.86
CA MET A 64 0.77 -10.65 -5.12
C MET A 64 -0.13 -10.69 -3.89
N MET A 65 -0.23 -9.58 -3.15
CA MET A 65 -1.09 -9.46 -1.97
C MET A 65 -2.57 -9.58 -2.34
N ILE A 66 -3.00 -8.93 -3.43
CA ILE A 66 -4.38 -9.04 -3.93
C ILE A 66 -4.68 -10.48 -4.33
N VAL A 67 -3.84 -11.12 -5.14
CA VAL A 67 -4.08 -12.50 -5.63
C VAL A 67 -4.13 -13.51 -4.47
N ARG A 68 -3.26 -13.39 -3.47
CA ARG A 68 -3.18 -14.36 -2.36
C ARG A 68 -4.17 -14.11 -1.23
N ILE A 69 -4.43 -12.85 -0.91
CA ILE A 69 -5.10 -12.47 0.33
C ILE A 69 -6.51 -11.97 0.06
N CYS A 70 -6.70 -11.14 -0.99
CA CYS A 70 -7.98 -10.53 -1.29
C CYS A 70 -9.07 -11.55 -1.64
N PHE A 71 -8.69 -12.69 -2.22
CA PHE A 71 -9.63 -13.80 -2.43
C PHE A 71 -9.84 -14.62 -1.14
N ARG A 72 -8.75 -14.93 -0.44
CA ARG A 72 -8.81 -15.80 0.75
C ARG A 72 -9.60 -15.17 1.90
N ALA A 73 -9.39 -13.90 2.19
CA ALA A 73 -9.97 -13.25 3.37
C ALA A 73 -11.52 -13.14 3.31
N PRO A 74 -12.16 -12.72 2.19
CA PRO A 74 -13.62 -12.75 2.09
C PRO A 74 -14.20 -14.15 2.21
N PHE A 75 -13.56 -15.16 1.59
CA PHE A 75 -14.00 -16.55 1.74
C PHE A 75 -13.95 -17.03 3.18
N MET A 76 -12.85 -16.74 3.90
CA MET A 76 -12.73 -17.07 5.32
C MET A 76 -13.80 -16.36 6.16
N LEU A 77 -14.12 -15.10 5.83
CA LEU A 77 -15.16 -14.33 6.52
C LEU A 77 -16.54 -14.94 6.26
N ILE A 78 -16.89 -15.21 5.02
CA ILE A 78 -18.21 -15.79 4.65
C ILE A 78 -18.35 -17.18 5.25
N LEU A 79 -17.39 -18.07 5.03
CA LEU A 79 -17.45 -19.44 5.55
C LEU A 79 -17.44 -19.49 7.09
N GLY A 80 -16.60 -18.66 7.72
CA GLY A 80 -16.54 -18.57 9.19
C GLY A 80 -17.85 -18.04 9.78
N THR A 81 -18.43 -16.99 9.18
CA THR A 81 -19.72 -16.43 9.61
C THR A 81 -20.86 -17.43 9.40
N THR A 82 -20.89 -18.11 8.27
CA THR A 82 -21.89 -19.12 7.94
C THR A 82 -21.80 -20.30 8.92
N ALA A 83 -20.60 -20.80 9.17
CA ALA A 83 -20.38 -21.89 10.15
C ALA A 83 -20.78 -21.47 11.58
N ALA A 84 -20.40 -20.26 12.00
CA ALA A 84 -20.81 -19.71 13.29
C ALA A 84 -22.35 -19.58 13.41
N PHE A 85 -23.00 -19.15 12.34
CA PHE A 85 -24.47 -19.02 12.27
C PHE A 85 -25.18 -20.36 12.43
N PHE A 86 -24.67 -21.42 11.81
CA PHE A 86 -25.23 -22.77 11.98
C PHE A 86 -25.06 -23.34 13.38
N ILE A 87 -24.00 -22.92 14.12
CA ILE A 87 -23.86 -23.32 15.53
C ILE A 87 -24.85 -22.56 16.39
N ASN A 88 -24.85 -21.22 16.30
CA ASN A 88 -25.77 -20.41 17.07
C ASN A 88 -25.98 -19.02 16.46
N ALA A 89 -27.13 -18.81 15.86
CA ALA A 89 -27.49 -17.56 15.20
C ALA A 89 -27.49 -16.35 16.16
N ARG A 90 -27.90 -16.52 17.42
CA ARG A 90 -27.95 -15.42 18.40
C ARG A 90 -26.55 -14.95 18.80
N LEU A 91 -25.62 -15.87 19.00
CA LEU A 91 -24.22 -15.52 19.31
C LEU A 91 -23.53 -14.89 18.09
N THR A 92 -23.88 -15.31 16.87
CA THR A 92 -23.30 -14.74 15.64
C THR A 92 -23.65 -13.26 15.46
N LEU A 93 -24.78 -12.78 15.95
CA LEU A 93 -25.14 -11.36 15.94
C LEU A 93 -24.11 -10.48 16.67
N ILE A 94 -23.43 -11.00 17.71
CA ILE A 94 -22.37 -10.28 18.43
C ILE A 94 -21.26 -9.87 17.44
N PHE A 95 -20.85 -10.79 16.56
CA PHE A 95 -19.82 -10.52 15.56
C PHE A 95 -20.33 -9.69 14.40
N LEU A 96 -21.58 -9.91 14.00
CA LEU A 96 -22.18 -9.09 12.96
C LEU A 96 -22.17 -7.60 13.36
N CYS A 97 -22.28 -7.29 14.66
CA CYS A 97 -22.09 -5.93 15.18
C CYS A 97 -20.60 -5.51 15.23
N ALA A 98 -19.67 -6.43 15.53
CA ALA A 98 -18.26 -6.12 15.61
C ALA A 98 -17.65 -5.77 14.23
N VAL A 99 -18.09 -6.44 13.16
CA VAL A 99 -17.60 -6.21 11.78
C VAL A 99 -17.77 -4.75 11.33
N PRO A 100 -18.95 -4.13 11.38
CA PRO A 100 -19.11 -2.73 10.99
C PRO A 100 -18.35 -1.77 11.90
N ILE A 101 -18.20 -2.07 13.20
CA ILE A 101 -17.39 -1.25 14.11
C ILE A 101 -15.93 -1.25 13.68
N LEU A 102 -15.38 -2.42 13.35
CA LEU A 102 -14.00 -2.54 12.87
C LEU A 102 -13.82 -1.85 11.51
N ALA A 103 -14.75 -2.04 10.58
CA ALA A 103 -14.73 -1.39 9.28
C ALA A 103 -14.78 0.14 9.40
N LEU A 104 -15.65 0.66 10.26
CA LEU A 104 -15.76 2.09 10.55
C LEU A 104 -14.48 2.63 11.19
N THR A 105 -13.90 1.90 12.13
CA THR A 105 -12.62 2.27 12.77
C THR A 105 -11.50 2.40 11.74
N ILE A 106 -11.34 1.42 10.86
CA ILE A 106 -10.33 1.47 9.77
C ILE A 106 -10.60 2.67 8.86
N PHE A 107 -11.84 2.88 8.47
CA PHE A 107 -12.21 3.99 7.58
C PHE A 107 -11.91 5.37 8.21
N VAL A 108 -12.31 5.57 9.46
CA VAL A 108 -12.08 6.83 10.19
C VAL A 108 -10.59 7.10 10.36
N ILE A 109 -9.82 6.09 10.77
CA ILE A 109 -8.36 6.22 10.95
C ILE A 109 -7.69 6.51 9.61
N ALA A 110 -8.02 5.78 8.54
CA ALA A 110 -7.46 6.02 7.22
C ALA A 110 -7.76 7.44 6.71
N ARG A 111 -9.01 7.90 6.86
CA ARG A 111 -9.43 9.25 6.46
C ARG A 111 -8.73 10.36 7.27
N THR A 112 -8.47 10.13 8.55
CA THR A 112 -7.83 11.11 9.44
C THR A 112 -6.30 11.10 9.31
N ALA A 113 -5.71 9.94 9.05
CA ALA A 113 -4.26 9.78 8.89
C ALA A 113 -3.76 10.36 7.55
N HIS A 114 -4.51 10.17 6.45
CA HIS A 114 -4.09 10.59 5.11
C HIS A 114 -3.61 12.05 5.02
N PRO A 115 -4.39 13.08 5.43
CA PRO A 115 -3.96 14.47 5.32
C PRO A 115 -2.76 14.79 6.22
N ARG A 116 -2.61 14.09 7.35
CA ARG A 116 -1.46 14.26 8.24
C ARG A 116 -0.18 13.69 7.65
N PHE A 117 -0.27 12.56 6.95
CA PHE A 117 0.87 12.00 6.21
C PHE A 117 1.27 12.90 5.04
N GLU A 118 0.32 13.48 4.31
CA GLU A 118 0.63 14.46 3.26
C GLU A 118 1.36 15.69 3.83
N ALA A 119 0.88 16.24 4.95
CA ALA A 119 1.54 17.36 5.64
C ALA A 119 2.95 16.98 6.11
N MET A 120 3.17 15.75 6.57
CA MET A 120 4.48 15.24 6.95
C MET A 120 5.43 15.19 5.74
N LEU A 121 4.98 14.70 4.59
CA LEU A 121 5.79 14.65 3.37
C LEU A 121 6.27 16.03 2.94
N VAL A 122 5.42 17.07 3.01
CA VAL A 122 5.81 18.46 2.72
C VAL A 122 6.94 18.94 3.65
N LYS A 123 6.92 18.52 4.95
CA LYS A 123 8.01 18.86 5.88
C LYS A 123 9.30 18.09 5.56
N TYR A 124 9.19 16.85 5.11
CA TYR A 124 10.35 16.08 4.61
C TYR A 124 10.99 16.75 3.39
N ASP A 125 10.19 17.21 2.43
CA ASP A 125 10.69 17.92 1.25
C ASP A 125 11.43 19.22 1.64
N THR A 126 10.89 19.94 2.62
CA THR A 126 11.53 21.17 3.16
C THR A 126 12.86 20.84 3.82
N MET A 127 12.92 19.79 4.64
CA MET A 127 14.16 19.34 5.28
C MET A 127 15.19 18.90 4.24
N ASN A 128 14.80 18.11 3.25
CA ASN A 128 15.68 17.67 2.17
C ASN A 128 16.23 18.85 1.37
N ARG A 129 15.41 19.87 1.10
CA ARG A 129 15.86 21.10 0.44
C ARG A 129 16.90 21.82 1.30
N THR A 130 16.68 21.96 2.60
CA THR A 130 17.64 22.57 3.54
C THR A 130 18.99 21.84 3.50
N VAL A 131 18.98 20.50 3.52
CA VAL A 131 20.21 19.68 3.41
C VAL A 131 20.93 19.94 2.08
N GLN A 132 20.20 19.94 0.96
CA GLN A 132 20.78 20.21 -0.37
C GLN A 132 21.38 21.61 -0.47
N GLU A 133 20.73 22.63 0.08
CA GLU A 133 21.24 24.00 0.14
C GLU A 133 22.54 24.05 0.96
N SER A 134 22.57 23.45 2.15
CA SER A 134 23.75 23.42 3.01
C SER A 134 24.92 22.67 2.36
N LEU A 135 24.65 21.56 1.67
CA LEU A 135 25.70 20.81 0.94
C LEU A 135 26.26 21.58 -0.23
N ARG A 136 25.42 22.27 -1.01
CA ARG A 136 25.88 23.14 -2.12
C ARG A 136 26.71 24.33 -1.63
N ALA A 137 26.34 24.89 -0.48
CA ALA A 137 27.02 26.03 0.13
C ALA A 137 28.15 25.65 1.10
N LEU A 138 28.55 24.37 1.18
CA LEU A 138 29.45 23.85 2.22
C LEU A 138 30.80 24.61 2.30
N ARG A 139 31.39 24.99 1.15
CA ARG A 139 32.62 25.80 1.11
C ARG A 139 32.40 27.17 1.73
N LEU A 140 31.27 27.80 1.42
CA LEU A 140 30.88 29.12 1.93
C LEU A 140 30.66 29.05 3.45
N VAL A 141 29.91 28.06 3.92
CA VAL A 141 29.65 27.84 5.36
C VAL A 141 30.97 27.67 6.14
N LYS A 142 31.91 26.90 5.58
CA LYS A 142 33.23 26.70 6.21
C LYS A 142 34.09 27.97 6.21
N SER A 143 34.15 28.72 5.10
CA SER A 143 34.93 29.94 4.98
C SER A 143 34.45 31.06 5.90
N PHE A 144 33.14 31.14 6.16
CA PHE A 144 32.54 32.13 7.08
C PHE A 144 32.32 31.61 8.50
N VAL A 145 32.74 30.37 8.82
CA VAL A 145 32.59 29.73 10.15
C VAL A 145 31.15 29.73 10.63
N ARG A 146 30.19 29.54 9.71
CA ARG A 146 28.73 29.58 10.00
C ARG A 146 28.12 28.19 10.25
N GLY A 147 28.92 27.24 10.72
CA GLY A 147 28.46 25.87 11.01
C GLY A 147 27.30 25.82 12.02
N ASP A 148 27.37 26.60 13.10
CA ASP A 148 26.32 26.61 14.13
C ASP A 148 24.99 27.15 13.61
N PHE A 149 25.01 28.12 12.72
CA PHE A 149 23.81 28.65 12.08
C PHE A 149 23.13 27.58 11.20
N GLU A 150 23.92 26.86 10.39
CA GLU A 150 23.39 25.79 9.55
C GLU A 150 22.87 24.60 10.39
N ASN A 151 23.56 24.25 11.47
CA ASN A 151 23.08 23.25 12.43
C ASN A 151 21.73 23.62 13.04
N GLU A 152 21.56 24.88 13.46
CA GLU A 152 20.29 25.34 14.03
C GLU A 152 19.17 25.37 12.98
N LYS A 153 19.47 25.76 11.73
CA LYS A 153 18.54 25.72 10.60
C LYS A 153 18.09 24.29 10.31
N PHE A 154 19.04 23.33 10.27
CA PHE A 154 18.71 21.91 10.10
C PHE A 154 17.89 21.36 11.26
N LYS A 155 18.26 21.68 12.50
CA LYS A 155 17.53 21.26 13.71
C LYS A 155 16.07 21.72 13.69
N LYS A 156 15.79 22.97 13.28
CA LYS A 156 14.44 23.46 13.12
C LYS A 156 13.65 22.70 12.06
N ALA A 157 14.27 22.38 10.93
CA ALA A 157 13.64 21.60 9.87
C ALA A 157 13.36 20.16 10.32
N ALA A 158 14.31 19.52 11.00
CA ALA A 158 14.16 18.17 11.55
C ALA A 158 13.09 18.11 12.65
N ASP A 159 13.01 19.12 13.54
CA ASP A 159 11.97 19.23 14.55
C ASP A 159 10.58 19.40 13.93
N ALA A 160 10.46 20.14 12.83
CA ALA A 160 9.21 20.28 12.10
C ALA A 160 8.75 18.93 11.50
N VAL A 161 9.68 18.15 10.95
CA VAL A 161 9.41 16.77 10.47
C VAL A 161 8.96 15.90 11.65
N ARG A 162 9.72 15.89 12.75
CA ARG A 162 9.40 15.11 13.95
C ARG A 162 7.98 15.40 14.46
N LYS A 163 7.60 16.67 14.56
CA LYS A 163 6.26 17.07 15.03
C LYS A 163 5.17 16.59 14.05
N ALA A 164 5.39 16.74 12.75
CA ALA A 164 4.44 16.29 11.73
C ALA A 164 4.30 14.77 11.73
N GLN A 165 5.40 14.03 11.86
CA GLN A 165 5.41 12.58 11.95
C GLN A 165 4.67 12.08 13.20
N LEU A 166 4.95 12.64 14.37
CA LEU A 166 4.23 12.30 15.60
C LEU A 166 2.73 12.54 15.45
N SER A 167 2.32 13.65 14.80
CA SER A 167 0.91 13.94 14.54
C SER A 167 0.26 12.90 13.61
N ALA A 168 0.97 12.40 12.59
CA ALA A 168 0.47 11.39 11.67
C ALA A 168 0.40 10.01 12.35
N GLU A 169 1.47 9.60 13.01
CA GLU A 169 1.59 8.30 13.66
C GLU A 169 0.66 8.16 14.87
N SER A 170 0.43 9.24 15.62
CA SER A 170 -0.48 9.22 16.79
C SER A 170 -1.89 8.71 16.45
N VAL A 171 -2.37 8.94 15.23
CA VAL A 171 -3.68 8.42 14.78
C VAL A 171 -3.61 6.94 14.45
N VAL A 172 -2.53 6.52 13.79
CA VAL A 172 -2.35 5.12 13.35
C VAL A 172 -2.08 4.20 14.54
N ILE A 173 -1.38 4.68 15.56
CA ILE A 173 -1.09 3.89 16.78
C ILE A 173 -2.39 3.42 17.46
N PHE A 174 -3.46 4.20 17.45
CA PHE A 174 -4.74 3.81 18.04
C PHE A 174 -5.45 2.68 17.29
N LEU A 175 -5.05 2.37 16.05
CA LEU A 175 -5.65 1.30 15.28
C LEU A 175 -5.57 -0.05 16.00
N MET A 176 -4.37 -0.44 16.44
CA MET A 176 -4.16 -1.74 17.08
C MET A 176 -4.89 -1.88 18.43
N PRO A 177 -4.80 -0.93 19.38
CA PRO A 177 -5.56 -1.01 20.63
C PRO A 177 -7.09 -1.10 20.42
N ILE A 178 -7.65 -0.31 19.50
CA ILE A 178 -9.09 -0.33 19.23
C ILE A 178 -9.49 -1.67 18.61
N MET A 179 -8.72 -2.17 17.65
CA MET A 179 -8.95 -3.49 17.05
C MET A 179 -8.92 -4.60 18.11
N GLN A 180 -7.91 -4.59 19.00
CA GLN A 180 -7.81 -5.57 20.10
C GLN A 180 -8.98 -5.44 21.08
N LEU A 181 -9.40 -4.22 21.42
CA LEU A 181 -10.53 -4.01 22.31
C LEU A 181 -11.81 -4.63 21.74
N VAL A 182 -12.11 -4.38 20.45
CA VAL A 182 -13.28 -4.97 19.78
C VAL A 182 -13.18 -6.48 19.73
N VAL A 183 -11.99 -7.05 19.42
CA VAL A 183 -11.75 -8.49 19.39
C VAL A 183 -12.00 -9.13 20.75
N TYR A 184 -11.34 -8.61 21.79
CA TYR A 184 -11.47 -9.17 23.14
C TYR A 184 -12.87 -8.98 23.73
N SER A 185 -13.50 -7.82 23.49
CA SER A 185 -14.90 -7.61 23.91
C SER A 185 -15.85 -8.61 23.25
N SER A 186 -15.64 -8.91 21.96
CA SER A 186 -16.42 -9.92 21.25
C SER A 186 -16.20 -11.33 21.82
N ILE A 187 -14.97 -11.69 22.16
CA ILE A 187 -14.63 -12.98 22.77
C ILE A 187 -15.26 -13.08 24.17
N ILE A 188 -15.11 -12.05 25.01
CA ILE A 188 -15.69 -12.00 26.35
C ILE A 188 -17.22 -12.11 26.30
N ALA A 189 -17.86 -11.34 25.42
CA ALA A 189 -19.31 -11.42 25.23
C ALA A 189 -19.75 -12.83 24.79
N SER A 190 -19.01 -13.46 23.89
CA SER A 190 -19.31 -14.82 23.43
C SER A 190 -19.12 -15.88 24.50
N LEU A 191 -18.08 -15.74 25.33
CA LEU A 191 -17.87 -16.61 26.49
C LEU A 191 -18.97 -16.43 27.54
N TRP A 192 -19.38 -15.19 27.80
CA TRP A 192 -20.42 -14.89 28.78
C TRP A 192 -21.77 -15.44 28.35
N PHE A 193 -22.24 -15.07 27.16
CA PHE A 193 -23.53 -15.53 26.66
C PHE A 193 -23.53 -17.02 26.29
N GLY A 194 -22.46 -17.51 25.63
CA GLY A 194 -22.31 -18.90 25.25
C GLY A 194 -22.12 -19.81 26.47
N GLY A 195 -21.35 -19.37 27.46
CA GLY A 195 -21.18 -20.10 28.73
C GLY A 195 -22.52 -20.27 29.48
N ARG A 196 -23.33 -19.21 29.54
CA ARG A 196 -24.70 -19.35 30.10
C ARG A 196 -25.55 -20.34 29.33
N MET A 197 -25.48 -20.33 27.98
CA MET A 197 -26.21 -21.29 27.15
C MET A 197 -25.75 -22.74 27.39
N VAL A 198 -24.47 -22.96 27.67
CA VAL A 198 -23.96 -24.27 28.04
C VAL A 198 -24.48 -24.70 29.40
N VAL A 199 -24.46 -23.83 30.41
CA VAL A 199 -24.98 -24.12 31.76
C VAL A 199 -26.49 -24.46 31.74
N PHE A 200 -27.27 -23.74 30.92
CA PHE A 200 -28.70 -23.97 30.73
C PHE A 200 -29.01 -25.15 29.77
N GLY A 201 -28.00 -25.84 29.24
CA GLY A 201 -28.16 -27.03 28.38
C GLY A 201 -28.65 -26.76 26.97
N SER A 202 -28.71 -25.46 26.54
CA SER A 202 -29.13 -25.08 25.20
C SER A 202 -27.98 -25.11 24.18
N MET A 203 -26.74 -25.34 24.59
CA MET A 203 -25.54 -25.45 23.76
C MET A 203 -24.55 -26.44 24.39
N LYS A 204 -23.84 -27.22 23.57
CA LYS A 204 -22.79 -28.12 24.05
C LYS A 204 -21.46 -27.34 24.24
N ALA A 205 -20.65 -27.75 25.22
CA ALA A 205 -19.34 -27.13 25.47
C ALA A 205 -18.43 -27.18 24.23
N GLY A 206 -18.46 -28.28 23.45
CA GLY A 206 -17.71 -28.40 22.20
C GLY A 206 -18.18 -27.41 21.09
N GLU A 207 -19.47 -27.10 21.05
CA GLU A 207 -20.02 -26.11 20.13
C GLU A 207 -19.52 -24.72 20.47
N LEU A 208 -19.43 -24.35 21.75
CA LEU A 208 -18.86 -23.08 22.20
C LEU A 208 -17.37 -22.93 21.82
N VAL A 209 -16.58 -24.00 22.01
CA VAL A 209 -15.15 -23.99 21.61
C VAL A 209 -15.01 -23.80 20.09
N SER A 210 -15.82 -24.56 19.32
CA SER A 210 -15.84 -24.40 17.85
C SER A 210 -16.26 -23.01 17.42
N PHE A 211 -17.28 -22.46 18.07
CA PHE A 211 -17.75 -21.11 17.84
C PHE A 211 -16.65 -20.07 18.08
N LEU A 212 -15.93 -20.14 19.20
CA LEU A 212 -14.80 -19.25 19.50
C LEU A 212 -13.67 -19.34 18.45
N SER A 213 -13.44 -20.54 17.91
CA SER A 213 -12.46 -20.74 16.84
C SER A 213 -12.88 -20.02 15.55
N TYR A 214 -14.16 -20.07 15.16
CA TYR A 214 -14.67 -19.31 14.01
C TYR A 214 -14.63 -17.82 14.23
N VAL A 215 -14.91 -17.37 15.45
CA VAL A 215 -14.78 -15.96 15.85
C VAL A 215 -13.39 -15.44 15.59
N TRP A 216 -12.39 -16.15 16.12
CA TRP A 216 -10.99 -15.80 15.91
C TRP A 216 -10.65 -15.74 14.41
N GLN A 217 -11.13 -16.71 13.64
CA GLN A 217 -10.93 -16.76 12.20
C GLN A 217 -11.56 -15.55 11.46
N ILE A 218 -12.80 -15.16 11.84
CA ILE A 218 -13.50 -14.03 11.27
C ILE A 218 -12.75 -12.71 11.54
N LEU A 219 -12.36 -12.52 12.80
CA LEU A 219 -11.65 -11.31 13.23
C LEU A 219 -10.28 -11.17 12.55
N MET A 220 -9.54 -12.29 12.45
CA MET A 220 -8.27 -12.33 11.71
C MET A 220 -8.45 -12.05 10.23
N ALA A 221 -9.49 -12.58 9.59
CA ALA A 221 -9.81 -12.30 8.20
C ALA A 221 -10.05 -10.78 7.96
N LEU A 222 -10.76 -10.15 8.90
CA LEU A 222 -11.06 -8.72 8.83
C LEU A 222 -9.79 -7.84 9.00
N MET A 223 -8.90 -8.21 9.93
CA MET A 223 -7.60 -7.54 10.10
C MET A 223 -6.76 -7.64 8.82
N ILE A 224 -6.75 -8.80 8.18
CA ILE A 224 -6.02 -9.04 6.92
C ILE A 224 -6.61 -8.17 5.79
N ILE A 225 -7.92 -8.03 5.68
CA ILE A 225 -8.58 -7.15 4.71
C ILE A 225 -8.12 -5.69 4.91
N GLY A 226 -8.08 -5.23 6.17
CA GLY A 226 -7.60 -3.90 6.50
C GLY A 226 -6.14 -3.67 6.06
N MET A 227 -5.27 -4.65 6.28
CA MET A 227 -3.86 -4.58 5.85
C MET A 227 -3.72 -4.53 4.33
N VAL A 228 -4.52 -5.32 3.58
CA VAL A 228 -4.57 -5.28 2.12
C VAL A 228 -4.99 -3.91 1.62
N PHE A 229 -6.01 -3.31 2.23
CA PHE A 229 -6.49 -1.98 1.86
C PHE A 229 -5.39 -0.91 2.00
N ILE A 230 -4.66 -0.91 3.12
CA ILE A 230 -3.53 -0.01 3.34
C ILE A 230 -2.45 -0.22 2.26
N GLY A 231 -2.11 -1.48 1.95
CA GLY A 231 -1.13 -1.80 0.91
C GLY A 231 -1.53 -1.27 -0.47
N ILE A 232 -2.82 -1.38 -0.85
CA ILE A 232 -3.35 -0.84 -2.11
C ILE A 232 -3.22 0.69 -2.15
N VAL A 233 -3.57 1.36 -1.06
CA VAL A 233 -3.46 2.83 -0.96
C VAL A 233 -2.01 3.28 -1.14
N LEU A 234 -1.06 2.63 -0.49
CA LEU A 234 0.37 2.96 -0.60
C LEU A 234 0.92 2.73 -2.01
N ALA A 235 0.48 1.67 -2.70
CA ALA A 235 0.95 1.38 -4.06
C ALA A 235 0.30 2.27 -5.14
N ARG A 236 -0.80 2.96 -4.83
CA ARG A 236 -1.50 3.81 -5.79
C ARG A 236 -0.58 4.84 -6.45
N ALA A 237 0.34 5.44 -5.68
CA ALA A 237 1.30 6.41 -6.20
C ALA A 237 2.26 5.78 -7.23
N SER A 238 2.81 4.59 -6.93
CA SER A 238 3.69 3.85 -7.83
C SER A 238 2.96 3.43 -9.12
N VAL A 239 1.73 2.94 -9.00
CA VAL A 239 0.89 2.59 -10.16
C VAL A 239 0.60 3.81 -11.03
N LYS A 240 0.28 4.96 -10.41
CA LYS A 240 0.05 6.22 -11.15
C LYS A 240 1.28 6.62 -11.96
N ARG A 241 2.49 6.58 -11.37
CA ARG A 241 3.74 6.90 -12.07
C ARG A 241 4.06 5.95 -13.23
N ILE A 242 3.74 4.64 -13.09
CA ILE A 242 3.87 3.68 -14.18
C ILE A 242 2.91 4.02 -15.31
N LEU A 243 1.65 4.30 -14.99
CA LEU A 243 0.62 4.66 -15.99
C LEU A 243 0.96 5.98 -16.71
N GLU A 244 1.58 6.94 -16.04
CA GLU A 244 2.06 8.17 -16.68
C GLU A 244 3.03 7.85 -17.81
N VAL A 245 4.01 6.98 -17.60
CA VAL A 245 4.96 6.56 -18.65
C VAL A 245 4.25 5.82 -19.78
N LEU A 246 3.39 4.87 -19.45
CA LEU A 246 2.68 4.05 -20.46
C LEU A 246 1.70 4.86 -21.31
N ASN A 247 1.11 5.91 -20.76
CA ASN A 247 0.12 6.76 -21.43
C ASN A 247 0.75 7.98 -22.13
N THR A 248 2.04 8.25 -21.91
CA THR A 248 2.73 9.37 -22.54
C THR A 248 2.99 9.05 -24.02
N LYS A 249 2.43 9.87 -24.88
CA LYS A 249 2.68 9.76 -26.32
C LYS A 249 4.01 10.41 -26.66
N THR A 250 4.74 9.81 -27.57
CA THR A 250 5.94 10.45 -28.13
C THR A 250 5.55 11.74 -28.86
N SER A 251 6.39 12.77 -28.72
CA SER A 251 6.24 14.02 -29.50
C SER A 251 6.70 13.87 -30.96
N LEU A 252 7.44 12.80 -31.25
CA LEU A 252 7.86 12.47 -32.61
C LEU A 252 6.80 11.56 -33.23
N THR A 253 6.08 12.08 -34.20
CA THR A 253 5.15 11.29 -35.03
C THR A 253 5.80 11.06 -36.38
N GLU A 254 5.84 9.82 -36.82
CA GLU A 254 6.26 9.50 -38.18
C GLU A 254 5.30 10.17 -39.18
N CYS A 255 5.88 10.79 -40.22
CA CYS A 255 5.09 11.30 -41.32
C CYS A 255 4.47 10.14 -42.10
N LYS A 256 3.20 10.26 -42.52
CA LYS A 256 2.51 9.20 -43.27
C LYS A 256 3.21 8.79 -44.57
N ASP A 257 4.01 9.69 -45.13
CA ASP A 257 4.76 9.51 -46.39
C ASP A 257 6.28 9.56 -46.13
N ALA A 258 6.74 9.02 -45.01
CA ALA A 258 8.16 8.99 -44.70
C ALA A 258 8.93 8.14 -45.75
N LEU A 259 10.02 8.72 -46.28
CA LEU A 259 10.92 8.04 -47.21
C LEU A 259 11.65 6.93 -46.47
N THR A 260 11.58 5.69 -46.98
CA THR A 260 12.24 4.51 -46.42
C THR A 260 13.67 4.33 -46.91
N GLU A 261 14.06 5.04 -47.98
CA GLU A 261 15.40 5.01 -48.54
C GLU A 261 15.94 6.40 -48.75
N ILE A 262 17.17 6.65 -48.32
CA ILE A 262 17.92 7.89 -48.54
C ILE A 262 18.69 7.70 -49.83
N LYS A 263 18.39 8.54 -50.86
CA LYS A 263 19.03 8.39 -52.20
C LYS A 263 20.45 8.95 -52.21
N ASP A 264 20.75 9.95 -51.46
CA ASP A 264 22.09 10.50 -51.26
C ASP A 264 22.22 11.09 -49.84
N GLY A 265 23.42 11.44 -49.43
CA GLY A 265 23.70 11.96 -48.09
C GLY A 265 23.64 13.51 -48.04
N SER A 266 23.04 14.19 -49.02
CA SER A 266 22.93 15.67 -49.04
C SER A 266 21.91 16.14 -48.03
N VAL A 267 22.24 17.20 -47.27
CA VAL A 267 21.34 17.87 -46.34
C VAL A 267 21.20 19.33 -46.79
N GLU A 268 20.00 19.71 -47.18
CA GLU A 268 19.66 21.06 -47.58
C GLU A 268 18.84 21.72 -46.46
N PHE A 269 19.27 22.91 -46.03
CA PHE A 269 18.55 23.73 -45.07
C PHE A 269 17.82 24.85 -45.83
N GLU A 270 16.51 24.76 -45.92
CA GLU A 270 15.67 25.86 -46.38
C GLU A 270 15.31 26.78 -45.20
N ASN A 271 15.48 28.09 -45.40
CA ASN A 271 15.23 29.11 -44.38
C ASN A 271 13.76 29.54 -44.42
#